data_8d9095539a7d5110eb046eaaf205394d
#
_entry.id   8d9095539a7d5110eb046eaaf205394d
#
_cell.length_a   1.000
_cell.length_b   1.000
_cell.length_c   1.000
_cell.angle_alpha   90.00
_cell.angle_beta   90.00
_cell.angle_gamma   90.00
#
_symmetry.space_group_name_H-M   'P 1'
#
loop_
_entity.id
_entity.type
_entity.pdbx_description
1 polymer ?
#
loop_
_entity_poly.entity_id
_entity_poly.type
_entity_poly.pdbx_seq_one_letter_code
_entity_poly.pdbx_strand_id
1 'polypeptide(L)'
;MSRRKRILMGALLPAAAAAIWGFWPAAESLHPFAEAHRQAATYPDYSGIVIPPNVAPLNLKVQESGRKFCLRLACQAGRPVEVFSANPNIAIPLAPWRRLLEANAGGELRMDIYVKGERGWTHFDTVRNRIAADPIDPYVVYRYLPPVYDKWGRMSLRQRDLRSFEERVLFDNQSIGGACFNCHTFLNHRTGQMLLQFRPGSGSSHGPAMILVRNGRAEKVDTRVAGKGGAAAYIAWHPSGKLLAFSRNSLAQIFHTAGVEVREVVDRDSDLGLYAVDTGQVYTVPEISRPDRLETFPTWSPDGRYLYFCSAPALADKRTLLLQFDKVQYDLVRIAYDAASGRWGHVETVVAAARLGKSISLPQISPDGRFLMFCGHDYGSFPIFQPSSDLYMLDLSLVGTPAGPAPRRLDEINSPRSDSYHTWSSNSRWVLFSSKREDGLFARLYIAHLGDGGHFGKPFVLPQQDPEFYGRCLMTFNRPELLAEPVTVSAAELARAMNSAAGSPAGSSGEPWQPLR
;
A
#
# COMPACT_ATOMS: atom_id res chain seq x y z
N MET A 1 14.21 73.65 -31.78
CA MET A 1 13.80 74.60 -30.72
C MET A 1 13.16 73.77 -29.64
N SER A 2 13.55 73.71 -28.51
CA SER A 2 13.90 74.36 -27.30
C SER A 2 13.89 73.35 -26.17
N ARG A 3 15.07 73.07 -25.61
CA ARG A 3 15.47 73.23 -24.22
C ARG A 3 14.72 72.46 -23.10
N ARG A 4 15.45 71.49 -22.54
CA ARG A 4 15.86 71.35 -21.13
C ARG A 4 14.84 71.75 -20.05
N LYS A 5 14.47 70.76 -19.18
CA LYS A 5 14.68 70.97 -17.72
C LYS A 5 14.93 69.63 -17.06
N ARG A 6 16.15 69.43 -16.61
CA ARG A 6 16.53 68.50 -15.53
C ARG A 6 16.04 69.12 -14.24
N ILE A 7 15.33 68.38 -13.46
CA ILE A 7 15.18 68.63 -12.02
C ILE A 7 15.69 67.41 -11.29
N LEU A 8 16.80 67.63 -10.58
CA LEU A 8 17.27 66.79 -9.50
C LEU A 8 16.19 66.75 -8.42
N MET A 9 15.86 65.57 -7.93
CA MET A 9 15.42 65.37 -6.57
C MET A 9 16.24 64.24 -5.98
N GLY A 10 17.18 64.68 -5.15
CA GLY A 10 18.05 63.81 -4.40
C GLY A 10 17.36 63.15 -3.25
N ALA A 11 17.90 62.04 -2.93
CA ALA A 11 18.07 61.40 -1.63
C ALA A 11 17.13 61.80 -0.47
N LEU A 12 16.22 60.87 -0.16
CA LEU A 12 15.70 60.61 1.19
C LEU A 12 15.30 59.16 1.31
N LEU A 13 16.23 58.29 1.40
CA LEU A 13 16.20 57.03 2.15
C LEU A 13 17.34 57.17 3.17
N PRO A 14 17.08 57.15 4.44
CA PRO A 14 17.04 55.94 5.20
C PRO A 14 16.17 56.08 6.47
N ALA A 15 15.93 55.01 7.14
CA ALA A 15 15.37 54.90 8.49
C ALA A 15 13.98 54.23 8.56
N ALA A 16 13.86 53.07 7.93
CA ALA A 16 12.79 52.12 8.29
C ALA A 16 13.32 50.67 8.29
N ALA A 17 14.62 50.48 8.48
CA ALA A 17 15.24 49.14 8.56
C ALA A 17 15.78 48.86 9.96
N ALA A 18 15.11 49.31 11.01
CA ALA A 18 15.55 49.05 12.37
C ALA A 18 14.36 49.02 13.34
N ALA A 19 13.47 48.10 13.21
CA ALA A 19 12.49 47.73 14.26
C ALA A 19 11.74 46.43 13.95
N ILE A 20 12.38 45.43 13.30
CA ILE A 20 11.91 44.03 13.33
C ILE A 20 12.96 43.21 14.11
N TRP A 21 13.38 43.72 15.23
CA TRP A 21 13.97 42.90 16.28
C TRP A 21 12.81 42.46 17.18
N GLY A 22 12.20 41.36 16.82
CA GLY A 22 11.98 40.23 17.63
C GLY A 22 11.19 40.48 18.90
N PHE A 23 9.89 40.41 18.88
CA PHE A 23 9.20 39.64 19.93
C PHE A 23 9.32 38.16 19.53
N TRP A 24 10.45 37.52 19.76
CA TRP A 24 10.50 36.12 20.01
C TRP A 24 9.84 35.95 21.38
N PRO A 25 8.66 35.33 21.50
CA PRO A 25 8.09 35.13 22.82
C PRO A 25 9.14 34.35 23.62
N ALA A 26 9.46 34.85 24.80
CA ALA A 26 10.37 34.17 25.73
C ALA A 26 9.86 32.71 25.83
N ALA A 27 10.79 31.74 25.66
CA ALA A 27 10.43 30.33 25.72
C ALA A 27 9.61 30.10 27.00
N GLU A 28 8.35 29.72 26.85
CA GLU A 28 7.44 29.53 27.99
C GLU A 28 8.02 28.42 28.86
N SER A 29 8.31 28.73 30.14
CA SER A 29 8.83 27.71 31.05
C SER A 29 7.77 26.68 31.35
N LEU A 30 8.12 25.41 31.18
CA LEU A 30 7.28 24.28 31.57
C LEU A 30 7.31 24.01 33.10
N HIS A 31 8.26 24.60 33.83
CA HIS A 31 8.36 24.45 35.28
C HIS A 31 7.71 25.61 36.03
N PRO A 32 7.09 25.32 37.20
CA PRO A 32 6.85 24.00 37.77
C PRO A 32 5.71 23.26 37.06
N PHE A 33 5.71 21.93 37.10
CA PHE A 33 4.63 21.08 36.62
C PHE A 33 4.25 20.03 37.66
N ALA A 34 3.00 19.52 37.58
CA ALA A 34 2.52 18.34 38.31
C ALA A 34 2.67 17.09 37.42
N GLU A 35 2.89 15.92 38.04
CA GLU A 35 2.93 14.63 37.35
C GLU A 35 1.54 14.00 37.27
N ALA A 36 1.17 13.51 36.09
CA ALA A 36 -0.10 12.82 35.86
C ALA A 36 -0.05 11.32 36.23
N HIS A 37 1.16 10.72 36.29
CA HIS A 37 1.37 9.29 36.55
C HIS A 37 0.57 8.37 35.61
N ARG A 38 0.40 8.78 34.38
CA ARG A 38 -0.16 8.02 33.26
C ARG A 38 0.25 8.67 31.94
N GLN A 39 0.17 7.91 30.85
CA GLN A 39 0.35 8.48 29.52
C GLN A 39 -0.83 9.37 29.13
N ALA A 40 -0.56 10.40 28.32
CA ALA A 40 -1.59 11.23 27.72
C ALA A 40 -2.36 10.43 26.66
N ALA A 41 -3.67 10.60 26.61
CA ALA A 41 -4.47 10.11 25.50
C ALA A 41 -4.19 10.95 24.24
N THR A 42 -3.85 10.29 23.14
CA THR A 42 -3.55 10.95 21.86
C THR A 42 -4.25 10.26 20.70
N TYR A 43 -4.44 11.00 19.61
CA TYR A 43 -4.92 10.45 18.35
C TYR A 43 -4.11 11.05 17.18
N PRO A 44 -3.58 10.23 16.25
CA PRO A 44 -3.48 8.77 16.38
C PRO A 44 -2.62 8.33 17.58
N ASP A 45 -2.74 7.05 18.00
CA ASP A 45 -1.90 6.48 19.04
C ASP A 45 -0.55 6.05 18.44
N TYR A 46 0.48 6.83 18.76
CA TYR A 46 1.88 6.57 18.37
C TYR A 46 2.74 6.10 19.55
N SER A 47 2.16 5.43 20.54
CA SER A 47 2.89 4.92 21.69
C SER A 47 3.49 3.53 21.45
N GLY A 48 4.75 3.31 21.85
CA GLY A 48 5.41 1.99 21.82
C GLY A 48 5.63 1.42 20.42
N ILE A 49 5.80 2.28 19.42
CA ILE A 49 5.99 1.90 18.01
C ILE A 49 7.47 1.90 17.62
N VAL A 50 7.77 1.23 16.50
CA VAL A 50 9.06 1.35 15.80
C VAL A 50 8.83 2.21 14.57
N ILE A 51 9.57 3.29 14.43
CA ILE A 51 9.44 4.25 13.32
C ILE A 51 10.65 4.20 12.39
N PRO A 52 10.46 4.40 11.08
CA PRO A 52 11.58 4.58 10.16
C PRO A 52 12.31 5.89 10.44
N PRO A 53 13.65 5.95 10.27
CA PRO A 53 14.41 7.18 10.46
C PRO A 53 14.04 8.28 9.46
N ASN A 54 13.34 7.94 8.38
CA ASN A 54 12.96 8.83 7.29
C ASN A 54 11.45 9.06 7.16
N VAL A 55 10.65 8.78 8.19
CA VAL A 55 9.20 8.98 8.13
C VAL A 55 8.81 10.45 8.36
N ALA A 56 7.66 10.85 7.80
CA ALA A 56 7.02 12.15 8.08
C ALA A 56 6.71 12.34 9.58
N PRO A 57 6.57 13.58 10.05
CA PRO A 57 6.26 13.85 11.44
C PRO A 57 5.00 13.13 11.95
N LEU A 58 5.08 12.63 13.18
CA LEU A 58 3.96 11.98 13.88
C LEU A 58 3.03 13.04 14.49
N ASN A 59 2.41 13.86 13.65
CA ASN A 59 1.44 14.83 14.11
C ASN A 59 0.32 14.16 14.86
N LEU A 60 -0.06 14.71 15.99
CA LEU A 60 -1.05 14.10 16.89
C LEU A 60 -1.97 15.16 17.52
N LYS A 61 -3.15 14.70 17.92
CA LYS A 61 -4.05 15.43 18.78
C LYS A 61 -3.92 14.94 20.20
N VAL A 62 -3.67 15.83 21.14
CA VAL A 62 -3.74 15.55 22.57
C VAL A 62 -5.22 15.56 22.99
N GLN A 63 -5.72 14.46 23.53
CA GLN A 63 -7.12 14.30 23.92
C GLN A 63 -7.38 14.65 25.41
N GLU A 64 -6.43 15.36 26.02
CA GLU A 64 -6.52 15.86 27.39
C GLU A 64 -7.11 17.27 27.44
N SER A 65 -7.84 17.59 28.50
CA SER A 65 -8.43 18.93 28.69
C SER A 65 -7.39 19.93 29.11
N GLY A 66 -7.24 21.05 28.37
CA GLY A 66 -6.28 22.11 28.67
C GLY A 66 -6.45 23.34 27.79
N ARG A 67 -5.68 24.39 28.09
CA ARG A 67 -5.68 25.67 27.35
C ARG A 67 -4.45 25.83 26.47
N LYS A 68 -3.35 25.15 26.82
CA LYS A 68 -2.10 25.10 26.06
C LYS A 68 -1.51 23.71 26.16
N PHE A 69 -0.77 23.33 25.14
CA PHE A 69 -0.16 22.02 24.98
C PHE A 69 1.30 22.20 24.59
N CYS A 70 2.17 21.31 25.06
CA CYS A 70 3.53 21.21 24.60
C CYS A 70 3.89 19.74 24.36
N LEU A 71 4.42 19.46 23.19
CA LEU A 71 5.08 18.20 22.87
C LEU A 71 6.58 18.43 22.81
N ARG A 72 7.34 17.72 23.64
CA ARG A 72 8.79 17.71 23.62
C ARG A 72 9.28 16.37 23.11
N LEU A 73 10.07 16.41 22.03
CA LEU A 73 10.68 15.25 21.40
C LEU A 73 12.17 15.27 21.71
N ALA A 74 12.68 14.19 22.29
CA ALA A 74 14.10 14.11 22.68
C ALA A 74 14.66 12.72 22.33
N CYS A 75 15.90 12.72 21.86
CA CYS A 75 16.72 11.54 21.63
C CYS A 75 18.05 11.67 22.35
N GLN A 76 18.93 10.67 22.20
CA GLN A 76 20.28 10.72 22.78
C GLN A 76 21.13 11.82 22.16
N ALA A 77 21.08 11.97 20.84
CA ALA A 77 21.82 13.00 20.10
C ALA A 77 20.88 14.10 19.60
N GLY A 78 21.41 15.31 19.50
CA GLY A 78 20.68 16.47 18.98
C GLY A 78 19.97 17.28 20.07
N ARG A 79 19.45 18.44 19.65
CA ARG A 79 18.64 19.28 20.53
C ARG A 79 17.22 18.78 20.55
N PRO A 80 16.53 18.77 21.70
CA PRO A 80 15.11 18.47 21.77
C PRO A 80 14.31 19.41 20.86
N VAL A 81 13.22 18.87 20.29
CA VAL A 81 12.24 19.64 19.52
C VAL A 81 11.04 19.89 20.42
N GLU A 82 10.74 21.15 20.71
CA GLU A 82 9.60 21.56 21.53
C GLU A 82 8.56 22.26 20.65
N VAL A 83 7.33 21.79 20.73
CA VAL A 83 6.19 22.34 19.97
C VAL A 83 5.12 22.80 20.95
N PHE A 84 4.99 24.12 21.10
CA PHE A 84 3.93 24.74 21.89
C PHE A 84 2.71 25.05 21.01
N SER A 85 1.53 24.79 21.51
CA SER A 85 0.28 25.04 20.81
C SER A 85 -0.83 25.49 21.78
N ALA A 86 -1.65 26.42 21.34
CA ALA A 86 -2.93 26.74 22.00
C ALA A 86 -4.07 25.79 21.56
N ASN A 87 -3.80 24.90 20.60
CA ASN A 87 -4.72 23.93 20.05
C ASN A 87 -4.22 22.52 20.42
N PRO A 88 -5.09 21.58 20.77
CA PRO A 88 -4.68 20.20 21.05
C PRO A 88 -4.04 19.48 19.85
N ASN A 89 -4.25 19.95 18.63
CA ASN A 89 -3.59 19.42 17.42
C ASN A 89 -2.13 19.92 17.36
N ILE A 90 -1.20 19.00 17.49
CA ILE A 90 0.24 19.30 17.46
C ILE A 90 0.78 18.99 16.07
N ALA A 91 1.34 20.01 15.41
CA ALA A 91 2.03 19.87 14.14
C ALA A 91 3.55 19.99 14.36
N ILE A 92 4.25 18.89 14.20
CA ILE A 92 5.71 18.83 14.41
C ILE A 92 6.42 19.41 13.19
N PRO A 93 7.36 20.38 13.35
CA PRO A 93 8.09 20.97 12.24
C PRO A 93 8.97 19.94 11.53
N LEU A 94 8.82 19.81 10.20
CA LEU A 94 9.46 18.77 9.39
C LEU A 94 10.99 18.77 9.49
N ALA A 95 11.64 19.93 9.37
CA ALA A 95 13.10 19.99 9.32
C ALA A 95 13.78 19.62 10.64
N PRO A 96 13.34 20.11 11.83
CA PRO A 96 13.85 19.62 13.12
C PRO A 96 13.57 18.13 13.35
N TRP A 97 12.36 17.65 13.01
CA TRP A 97 11.98 16.24 13.10
C TRP A 97 12.93 15.35 12.31
N ARG A 98 13.15 15.67 11.05
CA ARG A 98 14.03 14.89 10.16
C ARG A 98 15.44 14.80 10.70
N ARG A 99 16.02 15.95 11.10
CA ARG A 99 17.37 15.97 11.71
C ARG A 99 17.46 15.13 13.00
N LEU A 100 16.40 15.17 13.82
CA LEU A 100 16.37 14.40 15.07
C LEU A 100 16.38 12.89 14.79
N LEU A 101 15.57 12.41 13.84
CA LEU A 101 15.50 10.98 13.50
C LEU A 101 16.77 10.49 12.80
N GLU A 102 17.30 11.25 11.83
CA GLU A 102 18.51 10.89 11.09
C GLU A 102 19.72 10.75 12.02
N ALA A 103 19.86 11.65 13.00
CA ALA A 103 20.95 11.60 13.97
C ALA A 103 20.84 10.45 14.99
N ASN A 104 19.68 9.78 15.07
CA ASN A 104 19.38 8.77 16.09
C ASN A 104 18.82 7.46 15.51
N ALA A 105 19.14 7.14 14.26
CA ALA A 105 18.77 5.86 13.65
C ALA A 105 19.32 4.69 14.51
N GLY A 106 18.45 3.72 14.81
CA GLY A 106 18.73 2.62 15.74
C GLY A 106 18.52 2.95 17.22
N GLY A 107 18.20 4.21 17.57
CA GLY A 107 18.04 4.72 18.92
C GLY A 107 16.59 4.78 19.42
N GLU A 108 16.39 5.59 20.46
CA GLU A 108 15.10 5.81 21.12
C GLU A 108 14.63 7.25 20.91
N LEU A 109 13.35 7.43 20.61
CA LEU A 109 12.63 8.70 20.62
C LEU A 109 11.76 8.76 21.87
N ARG A 110 11.97 9.77 22.71
CA ARG A 110 11.11 10.08 23.85
C ARG A 110 10.16 11.22 23.46
N MET A 111 8.91 11.05 23.83
CA MET A 111 7.85 12.02 23.58
C MET A 111 7.22 12.40 24.93
N ASP A 112 7.49 13.61 25.41
CA ASP A 112 6.92 14.17 26.63
C ASP A 112 5.78 15.11 26.28
N ILE A 113 4.62 14.89 26.87
CA ILE A 113 3.42 15.72 26.66
C ILE A 113 3.11 16.50 27.93
N TYR A 114 2.96 17.81 27.75
CA TYR A 114 2.58 18.73 28.82
C TYR A 114 1.28 19.42 28.44
N VAL A 115 0.36 19.49 29.39
CA VAL A 115 -0.93 20.17 29.21
C VAL A 115 -1.12 21.23 30.30
N LYS A 116 -1.39 22.48 29.92
CA LYS A 116 -1.63 23.58 30.84
C LYS A 116 -3.11 23.74 31.13
N GLY A 117 -3.49 23.40 32.34
CA GLY A 117 -4.80 23.65 32.92
C GLY A 117 -4.86 24.94 33.74
N GLU A 118 -5.85 25.05 34.62
CA GLU A 118 -6.01 26.22 35.51
C GLU A 118 -4.94 26.28 36.60
N ARG A 119 -4.45 25.12 37.05
CA ARG A 119 -3.46 24.97 38.14
C ARG A 119 -2.02 24.99 37.64
N GLY A 120 -1.76 25.22 36.36
CA GLY A 120 -0.42 25.17 35.75
C GLY A 120 -0.23 24.01 34.80
N TRP A 121 1.05 23.67 34.54
CA TRP A 121 1.41 22.56 33.67
C TRP A 121 1.27 21.20 34.36
N THR A 122 0.79 20.21 33.62
CA THR A 122 0.79 18.79 34.00
C THR A 122 1.64 18.04 32.98
N HIS A 123 2.64 17.27 33.46
CA HIS A 123 3.45 16.36 32.67
C HIS A 123 2.86 14.97 32.69
N PHE A 124 2.75 14.35 31.53
CA PHE A 124 2.28 12.97 31.38
C PHE A 124 3.48 12.04 31.20
N ASP A 125 3.32 10.76 31.57
CA ASP A 125 4.39 9.77 31.48
C ASP A 125 4.96 9.71 30.06
N THR A 126 6.29 9.72 29.96
CA THR A 126 7.04 9.71 28.71
C THR A 126 6.66 8.52 27.84
N VAL A 127 6.22 8.79 26.63
CA VAL A 127 6.07 7.76 25.57
C VAL A 127 7.45 7.49 24.95
N ARG A 128 7.82 6.20 24.86
CA ARG A 128 9.08 5.74 24.29
C ARG A 128 8.82 4.99 23.00
N ASN A 129 9.45 5.42 21.93
CA ASN A 129 9.41 4.81 20.62
C ASN A 129 10.82 4.44 20.18
N ARG A 130 10.96 3.39 19.39
CA ARG A 130 12.24 3.02 18.79
C ARG A 130 12.35 3.63 17.39
N ILE A 131 13.49 4.20 17.07
CA ILE A 131 13.86 4.56 15.70
C ILE A 131 14.59 3.36 15.10
N ALA A 132 14.11 2.78 14.01
CA ALA A 132 14.81 1.70 13.34
C ALA A 132 16.14 2.19 12.73
N ALA A 133 17.08 1.28 12.54
CA ALA A 133 18.28 1.57 11.76
C ALA A 133 17.97 1.61 10.25
N ASP A 134 16.98 0.82 9.84
CA ASP A 134 16.60 0.61 8.45
C ASP A 134 15.59 1.67 7.98
N PRO A 135 15.85 2.43 6.92
CA PRO A 135 14.86 3.33 6.35
C PRO A 135 13.73 2.55 5.65
N ILE A 136 12.57 3.16 5.54
CA ILE A 136 11.50 2.69 4.66
C ILE A 136 11.68 3.26 3.25
N ASP A 137 11.17 2.60 2.21
CA ASP A 137 11.12 3.18 0.88
C ASP A 137 10.43 4.54 0.91
N PRO A 138 10.96 5.54 0.19
CA PRO A 138 10.50 6.92 0.34
C PRO A 138 9.11 7.20 -0.21
N TYR A 139 8.56 6.32 -1.06
CA TYR A 139 7.26 6.55 -1.69
C TYR A 139 6.32 5.37 -1.52
N VAL A 140 5.04 5.65 -1.44
CA VAL A 140 3.98 4.66 -1.57
C VAL A 140 2.99 5.09 -2.64
N VAL A 141 2.62 4.14 -3.50
CA VAL A 141 1.52 4.30 -4.46
C VAL A 141 0.33 3.49 -3.95
N TYR A 142 -0.88 4.06 -4.02
CA TYR A 142 -2.10 3.38 -3.59
C TYR A 142 -3.32 3.87 -4.36
N ARG A 143 -4.34 3.05 -4.40
CA ARG A 143 -5.67 3.45 -4.85
C ARG A 143 -6.40 4.20 -3.74
N TYR A 144 -7.06 5.27 -4.13
CA TYR A 144 -7.91 6.09 -3.27
C TYR A 144 -9.30 6.13 -3.88
N LEU A 145 -10.27 5.54 -3.20
CA LEU A 145 -11.62 5.32 -3.73
C LEU A 145 -12.68 5.38 -2.63
N PRO A 146 -13.95 5.72 -2.96
CA PRO A 146 -15.06 5.64 -2.02
C PRO A 146 -15.29 4.20 -1.53
N PRO A 147 -15.93 4.02 -0.37
CA PRO A 147 -16.38 2.71 0.06
C PRO A 147 -17.50 2.20 -0.86
N VAL A 148 -17.78 0.99 -0.72
CA VAL A 148 -18.68 0.02 -1.28
C VAL A 148 -19.70 0.40 -2.38
N TYR A 149 -20.53 1.41 -2.23
CA TYR A 149 -21.69 1.62 -3.11
C TYR A 149 -21.39 2.35 -4.41
N ASP A 150 -20.39 3.19 -4.44
CA ASP A 150 -20.03 3.97 -5.62
C ASP A 150 -19.09 3.18 -6.54
N LYS A 151 -19.25 1.87 -6.60
CA LYS A 151 -18.46 0.95 -7.43
C LYS A 151 -17.00 1.45 -7.61
N TRP A 152 -16.73 2.24 -8.60
CA TRP A 152 -15.46 2.94 -8.88
C TRP A 152 -15.73 4.28 -9.58
N GLY A 153 -16.89 4.90 -9.31
CA GLY A 153 -17.29 6.16 -9.91
C GLY A 153 -16.30 7.30 -9.68
N ARG A 154 -15.58 7.25 -8.55
CA ARG A 154 -14.46 8.17 -8.26
C ARG A 154 -13.27 7.38 -7.73
N MET A 155 -12.28 7.17 -8.58
CA MET A 155 -11.07 6.45 -8.22
C MET A 155 -9.85 7.24 -8.67
N SER A 156 -8.86 7.35 -7.81
CA SER A 156 -7.57 7.88 -8.18
C SER A 156 -6.43 6.97 -7.75
N LEU A 157 -5.36 6.97 -8.52
CA LEU A 157 -4.07 6.43 -8.15
C LEU A 157 -3.24 7.57 -7.61
N ARG A 158 -2.71 7.43 -6.42
CA ARG A 158 -1.97 8.48 -5.72
C ARG A 158 -0.61 8.00 -5.31
N GLN A 159 0.35 8.90 -5.31
CA GLN A 159 1.67 8.71 -4.74
C GLN A 159 1.86 9.64 -3.56
N ARG A 160 2.30 9.08 -2.44
CA ARG A 160 2.67 9.82 -1.23
C ARG A 160 4.17 9.72 -1.00
N ASP A 161 4.84 10.85 -0.71
CA ASP A 161 6.18 10.86 -0.13
C ASP A 161 6.08 10.59 1.38
N LEU A 162 6.63 9.46 1.82
CA LEU A 162 6.58 9.05 3.23
C LEU A 162 7.47 9.89 4.15
N ARG A 163 8.39 10.67 3.59
CA ARG A 163 9.30 11.56 4.33
C ARG A 163 8.69 12.94 4.62
N SER A 164 7.54 13.20 4.03
CA SER A 164 6.79 14.45 4.16
C SER A 164 5.28 14.18 4.08
N PHE A 165 4.48 15.24 3.92
CA PHE A 165 3.05 15.12 3.69
C PHE A 165 2.67 15.34 2.22
N GLU A 166 3.64 15.37 1.32
CA GLU A 166 3.41 15.58 -0.10
C GLU A 166 2.71 14.38 -0.73
N GLU A 167 1.57 14.63 -1.34
CA GLU A 167 0.80 13.66 -2.09
C GLU A 167 0.48 14.22 -3.46
N ARG A 168 0.60 13.39 -4.49
CA ARG A 168 0.15 13.77 -5.83
C ARG A 168 -0.79 12.73 -6.42
N VAL A 169 -1.77 13.16 -7.17
CA VAL A 169 -2.61 12.31 -8.00
C VAL A 169 -1.81 11.93 -9.23
N LEU A 170 -1.51 10.64 -9.38
CA LEU A 170 -0.86 10.09 -10.56
C LEU A 170 -1.86 9.98 -11.71
N PHE A 171 -3.07 9.55 -11.40
CA PHE A 171 -4.13 9.37 -12.36
C PHE A 171 -5.51 9.41 -11.68
N ASP A 172 -6.49 10.05 -12.35
CA ASP A 172 -7.87 10.12 -11.90
C ASP A 172 -8.79 9.55 -12.99
N ASN A 173 -9.73 8.68 -12.62
CA ASN A 173 -10.59 8.00 -13.58
C ASN A 173 -11.63 8.90 -14.24
N GLN A 174 -11.88 10.10 -13.72
CA GLN A 174 -12.76 11.06 -14.37
C GLN A 174 -12.19 11.53 -15.71
N SER A 175 -10.86 11.52 -15.85
CA SER A 175 -10.17 11.87 -17.11
C SER A 175 -10.39 10.86 -18.25
N ILE A 176 -10.95 9.68 -17.95
CA ILE A 176 -11.22 8.59 -18.89
C ILE A 176 -12.67 8.07 -18.78
N GLY A 177 -13.61 8.96 -18.50
CA GLY A 177 -15.03 8.63 -18.47
C GLY A 177 -15.47 7.65 -17.36
N GLY A 178 -14.81 7.69 -16.21
CA GLY A 178 -15.15 6.83 -15.07
C GLY A 178 -14.73 5.37 -15.23
N ALA A 179 -13.78 5.07 -16.11
CA ALA A 179 -13.22 3.73 -16.25
C ALA A 179 -12.52 3.26 -14.98
N CYS A 180 -12.49 1.96 -14.76
CA CYS A 180 -11.77 1.36 -13.65
C CYS A 180 -10.32 1.08 -14.05
N PHE A 181 -9.36 1.55 -13.26
CA PHE A 181 -7.98 1.11 -13.31
C PHE A 181 -7.62 0.49 -11.96
N ASN A 182 -7.14 -0.72 -12.01
CA ASN A 182 -6.90 -1.54 -10.82
C ASN A 182 -5.50 -2.12 -10.85
N CYS A 183 -5.14 -2.81 -9.77
CA CYS A 183 -4.02 -3.75 -9.77
C CYS A 183 -2.73 -3.17 -10.39
N HIS A 184 -2.34 -1.95 -9.95
CA HIS A 184 -1.02 -1.44 -10.30
C HIS A 184 0.06 -2.33 -9.68
N THR A 185 1.18 -2.45 -10.35
CA THR A 185 2.39 -3.07 -9.81
C THR A 185 3.63 -2.55 -10.52
N PHE A 186 4.76 -2.62 -9.82
CA PHE A 186 6.05 -2.12 -10.28
C PHE A 186 7.10 -3.23 -10.22
N LEU A 187 8.04 -3.21 -11.15
CA LEU A 187 9.14 -4.17 -11.14
C LEU A 187 10.18 -3.78 -10.08
N ASN A 188 10.40 -4.68 -9.11
CA ASN A 188 11.46 -4.54 -8.10
C ASN A 188 11.47 -3.17 -7.39
N HIS A 189 10.28 -2.66 -7.00
CA HIS A 189 10.10 -1.37 -6.33
C HIS A 189 10.58 -0.14 -7.13
N ARG A 190 10.76 -0.28 -8.45
CA ARG A 190 11.24 0.78 -9.35
C ARG A 190 10.18 1.19 -10.36
N THR A 191 10.20 2.45 -10.77
CA THR A 191 9.17 3.06 -11.60
C THR A 191 9.45 3.00 -13.09
N GLY A 192 10.60 2.50 -13.49
CA GLY A 192 10.97 2.29 -14.90
C GLY A 192 10.04 1.33 -15.64
N GLN A 193 9.44 0.38 -14.91
CA GLN A 193 8.43 -0.55 -15.42
C GLN A 193 7.25 -0.63 -14.46
N MET A 194 6.07 -0.32 -14.97
CA MET A 194 4.81 -0.27 -14.22
C MET A 194 3.70 -0.92 -15.03
N LEU A 195 2.75 -1.51 -14.34
CA LEU A 195 1.53 -2.08 -14.92
C LEU A 195 0.29 -1.54 -14.22
N LEU A 196 -0.79 -1.45 -14.99
CA LEU A 196 -2.13 -1.13 -14.51
C LEU A 196 -3.14 -2.03 -15.22
N GLN A 197 -4.08 -2.59 -14.47
CA GLN A 197 -5.28 -3.14 -15.06
C GLN A 197 -6.19 -2.01 -15.55
N PHE A 198 -6.77 -2.16 -16.74
CA PHE A 198 -7.71 -1.21 -17.30
C PHE A 198 -9.03 -1.91 -17.66
N ARG A 199 -10.14 -1.38 -17.13
CA ARG A 199 -11.51 -1.77 -17.52
C ARG A 199 -12.23 -0.51 -17.97
N PRO A 200 -12.61 -0.42 -19.24
CA PRO A 200 -13.34 0.74 -19.73
C PRO A 200 -14.69 0.90 -19.03
N GLY A 201 -15.19 2.13 -18.97
CA GLY A 201 -16.52 2.44 -18.47
C GLY A 201 -17.62 1.83 -19.35
N SER A 202 -18.84 1.78 -18.83
CA SER A 202 -20.03 1.34 -19.58
C SER A 202 -20.23 2.25 -20.80
N GLY A 203 -20.44 1.64 -21.97
CA GLY A 203 -20.60 2.38 -23.23
C GLY A 203 -19.31 2.66 -23.99
N SER A 204 -18.15 2.28 -23.48
CA SER A 204 -16.88 2.39 -24.21
C SER A 204 -16.78 1.31 -25.30
N SER A 205 -16.29 1.68 -26.48
CA SER A 205 -15.94 0.75 -27.56
C SER A 205 -14.64 -0.02 -27.28
N HIS A 206 -13.89 0.37 -26.25
CA HIS A 206 -12.63 -0.26 -25.87
C HIS A 206 -12.85 -1.48 -24.98
N GLY A 207 -12.18 -2.59 -25.28
CA GLY A 207 -12.17 -3.78 -24.42
C GLY A 207 -11.28 -3.57 -23.18
N PRO A 208 -11.43 -4.48 -22.18
CA PRO A 208 -10.50 -4.53 -21.04
C PRO A 208 -9.08 -4.84 -21.50
N ALA A 209 -8.08 -4.29 -20.80
CA ALA A 209 -6.69 -4.37 -21.19
C ALA A 209 -5.75 -4.26 -19.97
N MET A 210 -4.49 -4.45 -20.21
CA MET A 210 -3.38 -4.06 -19.34
C MET A 210 -2.71 -2.81 -19.93
N ILE A 211 -2.34 -1.87 -19.08
CA ILE A 211 -1.49 -0.73 -19.46
C ILE A 211 -0.08 -1.04 -18.97
N LEU A 212 0.82 -1.24 -19.90
CA LEU A 212 2.24 -1.45 -19.64
C LEU A 212 2.98 -0.12 -19.82
N VAL A 213 3.70 0.29 -18.77
CA VAL A 213 4.57 1.47 -18.80
C VAL A 213 6.02 1.01 -18.79
N ARG A 214 6.81 1.51 -19.74
CA ARG A 214 8.26 1.30 -19.82
C ARG A 214 8.95 2.63 -20.07
N ASN A 215 9.86 3.02 -19.19
CA ASN A 215 10.64 4.26 -19.33
C ASN A 215 9.79 5.51 -19.63
N GLY A 216 8.68 5.66 -18.90
CA GLY A 216 7.76 6.80 -19.01
C GLY A 216 6.80 6.76 -20.21
N ARG A 217 6.86 5.72 -21.04
CA ARG A 217 5.90 5.49 -22.14
C ARG A 217 4.90 4.43 -21.77
N ALA A 218 3.62 4.68 -22.06
CA ALA A 218 2.52 3.77 -21.77
C ALA A 218 1.95 3.17 -23.07
N GLU A 219 1.73 1.87 -23.06
CA GLU A 219 1.08 1.13 -24.15
C GLU A 219 -0.07 0.28 -23.61
N LYS A 220 -1.09 0.09 -24.45
CA LYS A 220 -2.26 -0.73 -24.11
C LYS A 220 -2.09 -2.12 -24.71
N VAL A 221 -2.12 -3.13 -23.84
CA VAL A 221 -1.95 -4.54 -24.21
C VAL A 221 -3.30 -5.26 -24.07
N ASP A 222 -3.74 -5.90 -25.15
CA ASP A 222 -4.90 -6.81 -25.10
C ASP A 222 -4.48 -8.12 -24.40
N THR A 223 -5.14 -8.45 -23.30
CA THR A 223 -4.83 -9.64 -22.48
C THR A 223 -5.76 -10.81 -22.72
N ARG A 224 -6.57 -10.77 -23.79
CA ARG A 224 -7.44 -11.89 -24.17
C ARG A 224 -6.61 -13.03 -24.77
N VAL A 225 -6.88 -14.25 -24.33
CA VAL A 225 -6.28 -15.47 -24.87
C VAL A 225 -7.37 -16.26 -25.60
N ALA A 226 -7.18 -16.58 -26.88
CA ALA A 226 -8.10 -17.34 -27.70
C ALA A 226 -9.57 -16.85 -27.63
N GLY A 227 -9.76 -15.52 -27.62
CA GLY A 227 -11.08 -14.90 -27.57
C GLY A 227 -11.79 -14.97 -26.21
N LYS A 228 -11.21 -15.65 -25.22
CA LYS A 228 -11.69 -15.68 -23.84
C LYS A 228 -10.93 -14.69 -22.99
N GLY A 229 -11.60 -13.95 -22.12
CA GLY A 229 -10.93 -13.26 -21.06
C GLY A 229 -11.48 -11.91 -20.68
N GLY A 230 -11.15 -11.51 -19.45
CA GLY A 230 -11.30 -10.19 -18.86
C GLY A 230 -9.99 -9.40 -18.88
N ALA A 231 -9.98 -8.26 -18.21
CA ALA A 231 -8.76 -7.53 -17.95
C ALA A 231 -7.80 -8.35 -17.08
N ALA A 232 -6.50 -8.27 -17.38
CA ALA A 232 -5.48 -8.81 -16.49
C ALA A 232 -5.59 -8.20 -15.09
N ALA A 233 -5.77 -9.03 -14.07
CA ALA A 233 -5.87 -8.62 -12.68
C ALA A 233 -4.72 -9.22 -11.87
N TYR A 234 -4.39 -8.64 -10.71
CA TYR A 234 -3.40 -9.20 -9.79
C TYR A 234 -2.09 -9.58 -10.48
N ILE A 235 -1.53 -8.64 -11.22
CA ILE A 235 -0.39 -8.85 -12.09
C ILE A 235 0.88 -8.94 -11.23
N ALA A 236 1.77 -9.88 -11.56
CA ALA A 236 3.06 -10.08 -10.93
C ALA A 236 4.18 -10.11 -11.96
N TRP A 237 5.20 -9.30 -11.76
CA TRP A 237 6.42 -9.31 -12.54
C TRP A 237 7.31 -10.50 -12.18
N HIS A 238 7.76 -11.24 -13.18
CA HIS A 238 8.97 -12.05 -13.02
C HIS A 238 10.16 -11.10 -12.79
N PRO A 239 11.09 -11.39 -11.86
CA PRO A 239 12.16 -10.45 -11.48
C PRO A 239 13.07 -10.03 -12.63
N SER A 240 13.13 -10.80 -13.72
CA SER A 240 13.86 -10.42 -14.95
C SER A 240 13.21 -9.27 -15.73
N GLY A 241 11.95 -8.92 -15.44
CA GLY A 241 11.17 -7.96 -16.22
C GLY A 241 10.72 -8.41 -17.61
N LYS A 242 10.96 -9.69 -17.97
CA LYS A 242 10.64 -10.24 -19.32
C LYS A 242 9.36 -11.04 -19.37
N LEU A 243 8.82 -11.44 -18.22
CA LEU A 243 7.60 -12.24 -18.10
C LEU A 243 6.70 -11.66 -17.03
N LEU A 244 5.41 -11.75 -17.26
CA LEU A 244 4.37 -11.40 -16.30
C LEU A 244 3.46 -12.60 -16.10
N ALA A 245 2.96 -12.77 -14.88
CA ALA A 245 1.81 -13.60 -14.60
C ALA A 245 0.64 -12.70 -14.16
N PHE A 246 -0.57 -13.02 -14.56
CA PHE A 246 -1.76 -12.26 -14.20
C PHE A 246 -2.98 -13.16 -14.07
N SER A 247 -3.95 -12.75 -13.28
CA SER A 247 -5.23 -13.45 -13.15
C SER A 247 -6.25 -12.92 -14.15
N ARG A 248 -7.08 -13.81 -14.69
CA ARG A 248 -8.26 -13.52 -15.52
C ARG A 248 -9.51 -13.93 -14.76
N ASN A 249 -10.08 -13.01 -14.00
CA ASN A 249 -11.22 -13.30 -13.12
C ASN A 249 -12.55 -12.92 -13.78
N SER A 250 -13.51 -13.81 -13.70
CA SER A 250 -14.93 -13.53 -13.89
C SER A 250 -15.60 -13.43 -12.52
N LEU A 251 -16.04 -12.25 -12.14
CA LEU A 251 -16.50 -11.96 -10.78
C LEU A 251 -18.03 -11.87 -10.69
N ALA A 252 -18.58 -12.32 -9.57
CA ALA A 252 -19.91 -11.93 -9.10
C ALA A 252 -19.78 -10.99 -7.91
N GLN A 253 -20.71 -10.03 -7.82
CA GLN A 253 -20.86 -9.16 -6.66
C GLN A 253 -22.20 -9.44 -6.00
N ILE A 254 -22.18 -9.60 -4.68
CA ILE A 254 -23.35 -9.82 -3.84
C ILE A 254 -23.41 -8.64 -2.88
N PHE A 255 -24.59 -8.08 -2.69
CA PHE A 255 -24.82 -6.97 -1.76
C PHE A 255 -25.74 -7.42 -0.64
N HIS A 256 -25.31 -7.16 0.59
CA HIS A 256 -26.10 -7.41 1.79
C HIS A 256 -26.86 -6.12 2.18
N THR A 257 -28.03 -6.29 2.77
CA THR A 257 -28.87 -5.19 3.23
C THR A 257 -28.62 -4.82 4.70
N ALA A 258 -27.81 -5.59 5.39
CA ALA A 258 -27.49 -5.41 6.80
C ALA A 258 -26.02 -5.74 7.07
N GLY A 259 -25.48 -5.17 8.16
CA GLY A 259 -24.09 -5.36 8.57
C GLY A 259 -23.17 -4.20 8.15
N VAL A 260 -21.94 -4.23 8.61
CA VAL A 260 -20.91 -3.22 8.27
C VAL A 260 -20.37 -3.47 6.88
N GLU A 261 -20.05 -4.72 6.54
CA GLU A 261 -19.69 -5.12 5.19
C GLU A 261 -20.93 -5.44 4.39
N VAL A 262 -21.15 -4.63 3.37
CA VAL A 262 -22.38 -4.70 2.56
C VAL A 262 -22.14 -5.31 1.20
N ARG A 263 -20.92 -5.70 0.88
CA ARG A 263 -20.54 -6.28 -0.41
C ARG A 263 -19.64 -7.48 -0.25
N GLU A 264 -19.94 -8.50 -1.04
CA GLU A 264 -19.03 -9.60 -1.31
C GLU A 264 -18.66 -9.66 -2.77
N VAL A 265 -17.46 -10.13 -3.05
CA VAL A 265 -16.96 -10.37 -4.39
C VAL A 265 -16.43 -11.78 -4.44
N VAL A 266 -16.93 -12.56 -5.39
CA VAL A 266 -16.59 -13.98 -5.52
C VAL A 266 -16.22 -14.32 -6.96
N ASP A 267 -15.31 -15.26 -7.13
CA ASP A 267 -14.91 -15.76 -8.44
C ASP A 267 -15.94 -16.74 -8.97
N ARG A 268 -16.50 -16.46 -10.15
CA ARG A 268 -17.24 -17.44 -10.96
C ARG A 268 -16.30 -18.33 -11.74
N ASP A 269 -15.16 -17.74 -12.12
CA ASP A 269 -14.12 -18.36 -12.91
C ASP A 269 -12.83 -17.56 -12.74
N SER A 270 -11.70 -18.23 -12.66
CA SER A 270 -10.41 -17.56 -12.64
C SER A 270 -9.30 -18.49 -13.11
N ASP A 271 -8.48 -17.98 -14.02
CA ASP A 271 -7.31 -18.66 -14.57
C ASP A 271 -6.11 -17.73 -14.51
N LEU A 272 -4.90 -18.26 -14.55
CA LEU A 272 -3.71 -17.45 -14.77
C LEU A 272 -3.37 -17.35 -16.27
N GLY A 273 -2.89 -16.19 -16.65
CA GLY A 273 -2.32 -15.91 -17.95
C GLY A 273 -0.89 -15.41 -17.80
N LEU A 274 -0.15 -15.52 -18.87
CA LEU A 274 1.24 -15.08 -18.99
C LEU A 274 1.38 -14.06 -20.11
N TYR A 275 2.31 -13.12 -19.96
CA TYR A 275 2.66 -12.16 -21.00
C TYR A 275 4.18 -12.06 -21.13
N ALA A 276 4.68 -12.42 -22.30
CA ALA A 276 6.09 -12.30 -22.65
C ALA A 276 6.36 -10.86 -23.16
N VAL A 277 7.08 -10.07 -22.37
CA VAL A 277 7.27 -8.62 -22.62
C VAL A 277 8.01 -8.33 -23.91
N ASP A 278 9.04 -9.14 -24.22
CA ASP A 278 9.90 -8.92 -25.41
C ASP A 278 9.16 -9.25 -26.72
N THR A 279 8.26 -10.24 -26.70
CA THR A 279 7.50 -10.67 -27.90
C THR A 279 6.10 -10.12 -27.97
N GLY A 280 5.58 -9.56 -26.87
CA GLY A 280 4.19 -9.10 -26.76
C GLY A 280 3.17 -10.24 -26.73
N GLN A 281 3.59 -11.49 -26.57
CA GLN A 281 2.73 -12.67 -26.63
C GLN A 281 1.97 -12.87 -25.30
N VAL A 282 0.64 -13.10 -25.41
CA VAL A 282 -0.22 -13.50 -24.31
C VAL A 282 -0.54 -14.99 -24.46
N TYR A 283 -0.32 -15.79 -23.41
CA TYR A 283 -0.52 -17.23 -23.43
C TYR A 283 -0.86 -17.79 -22.03
N THR A 284 -1.13 -19.05 -21.93
CA THR A 284 -1.26 -19.79 -20.66
C THR A 284 -0.68 -21.21 -20.83
N VAL A 285 -0.50 -21.89 -19.73
CA VAL A 285 -0.08 -23.30 -19.71
C VAL A 285 -1.09 -24.13 -18.90
N PRO A 286 -1.28 -25.43 -19.22
CA PRO A 286 -2.33 -26.25 -18.59
C PRO A 286 -2.23 -26.33 -17.07
N GLU A 287 -1.03 -26.21 -16.53
CA GLU A 287 -0.75 -26.32 -15.09
C GLU A 287 -1.32 -25.17 -14.26
N ILE A 288 -1.53 -24.00 -14.89
CA ILE A 288 -1.99 -22.76 -14.21
C ILE A 288 -3.32 -22.24 -14.77
N SER A 289 -4.01 -23.01 -15.60
CA SER A 289 -5.31 -22.67 -16.20
C SER A 289 -6.16 -23.95 -16.35
N ARG A 290 -6.51 -24.54 -15.22
CA ARG A 290 -7.21 -25.81 -15.13
C ARG A 290 -8.73 -25.62 -15.11
N PRO A 291 -9.50 -26.36 -15.93
CA PRO A 291 -10.97 -26.18 -16.01
C PRO A 291 -11.71 -26.60 -14.72
N ASP A 292 -11.09 -27.40 -13.87
CA ASP A 292 -11.62 -27.88 -12.59
C ASP A 292 -11.15 -27.06 -11.38
N ARG A 293 -10.37 -25.99 -11.63
CA ARG A 293 -9.82 -25.14 -10.57
C ARG A 293 -10.11 -23.66 -10.82
N LEU A 294 -9.96 -22.88 -9.76
CA LEU A 294 -9.88 -21.42 -9.78
C LEU A 294 -8.43 -21.06 -9.41
N GLU A 295 -7.74 -20.32 -10.26
CA GLU A 295 -6.38 -19.85 -10.02
C GLU A 295 -6.32 -18.33 -10.03
N THR A 296 -5.69 -17.74 -8.99
CA THR A 296 -5.63 -16.27 -8.83
C THR A 296 -4.43 -15.83 -7.99
N PHE A 297 -4.16 -14.54 -7.92
CA PHE A 297 -3.12 -13.91 -7.11
C PHE A 297 -1.71 -14.48 -7.33
N PRO A 298 -1.18 -14.43 -8.55
CA PRO A 298 0.20 -14.86 -8.79
C PRO A 298 1.20 -13.95 -8.09
N THR A 299 2.30 -14.53 -7.60
CA THR A 299 3.51 -13.83 -7.14
C THR A 299 4.75 -14.65 -7.43
N TRP A 300 5.81 -14.01 -7.92
CA TRP A 300 7.07 -14.68 -8.23
C TRP A 300 8.01 -14.70 -7.03
N SER A 301 8.77 -15.78 -6.90
CA SER A 301 9.94 -15.75 -6.02
C SER A 301 10.97 -14.75 -6.54
N PRO A 302 11.74 -14.05 -5.66
CA PRO A 302 12.73 -13.06 -6.09
C PRO A 302 13.85 -13.61 -7.00
N ASP A 303 14.10 -14.92 -6.94
CA ASP A 303 15.02 -15.61 -7.84
C ASP A 303 14.40 -16.04 -9.18
N GLY A 304 13.08 -15.84 -9.35
CA GLY A 304 12.32 -16.17 -10.55
C GLY A 304 12.08 -17.67 -10.78
N ARG A 305 12.46 -18.54 -9.85
CA ARG A 305 12.35 -19.99 -10.05
C ARG A 305 11.00 -20.58 -9.68
N TYR A 306 10.17 -19.85 -8.96
CA TYR A 306 8.85 -20.31 -8.57
C TYR A 306 7.79 -19.23 -8.79
N LEU A 307 6.65 -19.64 -9.34
CA LEU A 307 5.42 -18.86 -9.33
C LEU A 307 4.53 -19.42 -8.22
N TYR A 308 4.20 -18.60 -7.23
CA TYR A 308 3.21 -18.90 -6.19
C TYR A 308 1.87 -18.31 -6.59
N PHE A 309 0.78 -18.98 -6.26
CA PHE A 309 -0.57 -18.47 -6.53
C PHE A 309 -1.60 -19.16 -5.62
N CYS A 310 -2.82 -18.64 -5.62
CA CYS A 310 -3.93 -19.22 -4.89
C CYS A 310 -4.76 -20.10 -5.81
N SER A 311 -5.15 -21.30 -5.36
CA SER A 311 -5.94 -22.22 -6.15
C SER A 311 -7.03 -22.90 -5.32
N ALA A 312 -8.26 -22.96 -5.85
CA ALA A 312 -9.41 -23.63 -5.24
C ALA A 312 -10.10 -24.55 -6.23
N PRO A 313 -10.82 -25.60 -5.78
CA PRO A 313 -11.72 -26.34 -6.66
C PRO A 313 -12.79 -25.42 -7.25
N ALA A 314 -13.02 -25.49 -8.55
CA ALA A 314 -14.12 -24.80 -9.18
C ALA A 314 -15.46 -25.43 -8.74
N LEU A 315 -16.51 -24.62 -8.59
CA LEU A 315 -17.84 -25.14 -8.33
C LEU A 315 -18.32 -25.93 -9.54
N ALA A 316 -18.77 -27.18 -9.31
CA ALA A 316 -19.26 -28.06 -10.36
C ALA A 316 -20.47 -27.46 -11.09
N ASP A 317 -21.33 -26.75 -10.38
CA ASP A 317 -22.46 -26.01 -10.96
C ASP A 317 -22.38 -24.54 -10.59
N LYS A 318 -21.96 -23.70 -11.54
CA LYS A 318 -21.84 -22.25 -11.37
C LYS A 318 -23.15 -21.54 -11.02
N ARG A 319 -24.31 -22.20 -11.24
CA ARG A 319 -25.64 -21.68 -10.84
C ARG A 319 -25.85 -21.73 -9.33
N THR A 320 -25.10 -22.57 -8.62
CA THR A 320 -25.15 -22.68 -7.15
C THR A 320 -24.23 -21.69 -6.45
N LEU A 321 -23.53 -20.83 -7.18
CA LEU A 321 -22.55 -19.91 -6.61
C LEU A 321 -23.10 -19.08 -5.44
N LEU A 322 -24.34 -18.57 -5.57
CA LEU A 322 -24.98 -17.78 -4.52
C LEU A 322 -25.32 -18.58 -3.25
N LEU A 323 -25.36 -19.92 -3.35
CA LEU A 323 -25.65 -20.80 -2.23
C LEU A 323 -24.39 -21.46 -1.63
N GLN A 324 -23.25 -21.32 -2.29
CA GLN A 324 -22.03 -22.04 -1.93
C GLN A 324 -20.76 -21.18 -1.97
N PHE A 325 -20.85 -19.87 -2.20
CA PHE A 325 -19.68 -18.99 -2.29
C PHE A 325 -18.85 -18.99 -1.01
N ASP A 326 -19.49 -19.17 0.14
CA ASP A 326 -18.89 -19.25 1.46
C ASP A 326 -18.15 -20.56 1.75
N LYS A 327 -18.25 -21.54 0.83
CA LYS A 327 -17.55 -22.84 0.93
C LYS A 327 -16.27 -22.88 0.09
N VAL A 328 -16.05 -21.88 -0.75
CA VAL A 328 -14.84 -21.83 -1.59
C VAL A 328 -13.66 -21.37 -0.76
N GLN A 329 -12.67 -22.23 -0.60
CA GLN A 329 -11.42 -21.90 0.10
C GLN A 329 -10.23 -22.16 -0.81
N TYR A 330 -9.34 -21.20 -0.89
CA TYR A 330 -8.13 -21.24 -1.72
C TYR A 330 -6.93 -21.74 -0.94
N ASP A 331 -6.23 -22.73 -1.50
CA ASP A 331 -4.90 -23.15 -1.08
C ASP A 331 -3.84 -22.16 -1.58
N LEU A 332 -2.70 -22.07 -0.89
CA LEU A 332 -1.48 -21.51 -1.43
C LEU A 332 -0.70 -22.64 -2.12
N VAL A 333 -0.44 -22.46 -3.41
CA VAL A 333 0.30 -23.41 -4.23
C VAL A 333 1.49 -22.74 -4.90
N ARG A 334 2.44 -23.52 -5.41
CA ARG A 334 3.55 -23.03 -6.22
C ARG A 334 3.84 -23.97 -7.39
N ILE A 335 4.49 -23.46 -8.41
CA ILE A 335 4.99 -24.21 -9.55
C ILE A 335 6.42 -23.75 -9.88
N ALA A 336 7.31 -24.68 -10.16
CA ALA A 336 8.67 -24.37 -10.60
C ALA A 336 8.67 -23.85 -12.05
N TYR A 337 9.55 -22.89 -12.33
CA TYR A 337 9.78 -22.34 -13.66
C TYR A 337 11.27 -22.25 -13.96
N ASP A 338 11.68 -22.83 -15.07
CA ASP A 338 13.04 -22.72 -15.61
C ASP A 338 13.08 -21.66 -16.71
N ALA A 339 13.57 -20.48 -16.39
CA ALA A 339 13.63 -19.35 -17.33
C ALA A 339 14.57 -19.62 -18.54
N ALA A 340 15.54 -20.52 -18.43
CA ALA A 340 16.47 -20.83 -19.52
C ALA A 340 15.81 -21.72 -20.60
N SER A 341 14.97 -22.66 -20.18
CA SER A 341 14.28 -23.58 -21.10
C SER A 341 12.80 -23.24 -21.33
N GLY A 342 12.22 -22.31 -20.54
CA GLY A 342 10.79 -21.98 -20.56
C GLY A 342 9.90 -23.10 -20.01
N ARG A 343 10.45 -24.09 -19.31
CA ARG A 343 9.70 -25.26 -18.82
C ARG A 343 9.08 -24.99 -17.45
N TRP A 344 7.88 -25.55 -17.29
CA TRP A 344 7.11 -25.55 -16.05
C TRP A 344 7.21 -26.91 -15.38
N GLY A 345 7.22 -26.91 -14.04
CA GLY A 345 7.17 -28.12 -13.22
C GLY A 345 5.74 -28.58 -12.93
N HIS A 346 5.56 -29.22 -11.80
CA HIS A 346 4.25 -29.62 -11.28
C HIS A 346 3.79 -28.63 -10.19
N VAL A 347 2.47 -28.48 -10.04
CA VAL A 347 1.88 -27.67 -8.97
C VAL A 347 2.04 -28.42 -7.64
N GLU A 348 2.59 -27.72 -6.66
CA GLU A 348 2.80 -28.22 -5.30
C GLU A 348 1.98 -27.37 -4.31
N THR A 349 1.26 -28.02 -3.39
CA THR A 349 0.57 -27.30 -2.30
C THR A 349 1.58 -26.89 -1.23
N VAL A 350 1.66 -25.60 -0.97
CA VAL A 350 2.53 -25.01 0.10
C VAL A 350 1.74 -24.93 1.41
N VAL A 351 0.51 -24.42 1.35
CA VAL A 351 -0.41 -24.38 2.49
C VAL A 351 -1.80 -24.82 2.03
N ALA A 352 -2.31 -25.87 2.60
CA ALA A 352 -3.70 -26.31 2.35
C ALA A 352 -4.67 -25.49 3.20
N ALA A 353 -5.68 -24.89 2.57
CA ALA A 353 -6.75 -24.13 3.23
C ALA A 353 -7.48 -24.97 4.29
N ALA A 354 -7.77 -26.23 3.97
CA ALA A 354 -8.41 -27.16 4.90
C ALA A 354 -7.59 -27.39 6.19
N ARG A 355 -6.26 -27.37 6.10
CA ARG A 355 -5.38 -27.51 7.25
C ARG A 355 -5.26 -26.22 8.06
N LEU A 356 -5.29 -25.07 7.38
CA LEU A 356 -5.26 -23.74 8.01
C LEU A 356 -6.61 -23.37 8.63
N GLY A 357 -7.71 -23.92 8.10
CA GLY A 357 -9.08 -23.52 8.43
C GLY A 357 -9.46 -22.14 7.87
N LYS A 358 -8.72 -21.66 6.85
CA LYS A 358 -8.90 -20.34 6.22
C LYS A 358 -8.65 -20.42 4.72
N SER A 359 -9.36 -19.62 3.97
CA SER A 359 -9.06 -19.32 2.57
C SER A 359 -7.85 -18.39 2.49
N ILE A 360 -6.99 -18.60 1.51
CA ILE A 360 -5.74 -17.87 1.33
C ILE A 360 -5.86 -16.92 0.12
N SER A 361 -5.37 -15.69 0.29
CA SER A 361 -5.32 -14.72 -0.80
C SER A 361 -4.12 -13.78 -0.69
N LEU A 362 -3.78 -13.09 -1.80
CA LEU A 362 -2.77 -12.05 -1.88
C LEU A 362 -1.39 -12.47 -1.34
N PRO A 363 -0.81 -13.61 -1.75
CA PRO A 363 0.54 -13.96 -1.34
C PRO A 363 1.54 -12.93 -1.88
N GLN A 364 2.51 -12.54 -1.03
CA GLN A 364 3.63 -11.69 -1.43
C GLN A 364 4.91 -12.12 -0.72
N ILE A 365 5.98 -12.27 -1.47
CA ILE A 365 7.28 -12.70 -0.96
C ILE A 365 8.12 -11.46 -0.65
N SER A 366 8.83 -11.48 0.48
CA SER A 366 9.80 -10.43 0.82
C SER A 366 10.92 -10.40 -0.22
N PRO A 367 11.46 -9.22 -0.58
CA PRO A 367 12.52 -9.09 -1.59
C PRO A 367 13.76 -9.95 -1.35
N ASP A 368 14.08 -10.26 -0.08
CA ASP A 368 15.17 -11.17 0.29
C ASP A 368 14.84 -12.67 0.09
N GLY A 369 13.59 -12.99 -0.27
CA GLY A 369 13.13 -14.34 -0.51
C GLY A 369 12.87 -15.17 0.73
N ARG A 370 13.04 -14.62 1.94
CA ARG A 370 12.92 -15.37 3.19
C ARG A 370 11.50 -15.62 3.62
N PHE A 371 10.64 -14.60 3.53
CA PHE A 371 9.28 -14.67 4.04
C PHE A 371 8.24 -14.54 2.93
N LEU A 372 7.14 -15.27 3.07
CA LEU A 372 5.94 -15.08 2.29
C LEU A 372 4.81 -14.67 3.24
N MET A 373 4.21 -13.51 3.00
CA MET A 373 2.99 -13.08 3.68
C MET A 373 1.77 -13.31 2.80
N PHE A 374 0.62 -13.59 3.43
CA PHE A 374 -0.67 -13.74 2.76
C PHE A 374 -1.82 -13.33 3.69
N CYS A 375 -3.01 -13.13 3.13
CA CYS A 375 -4.24 -12.95 3.90
C CYS A 375 -4.93 -14.31 4.10
N GLY A 376 -5.31 -14.61 5.34
CA GLY A 376 -6.16 -15.75 5.69
C GLY A 376 -7.53 -15.25 6.16
N HIS A 377 -8.62 -15.73 5.55
CA HIS A 377 -9.99 -15.32 5.85
C HIS A 377 -10.95 -16.52 5.69
N ASP A 378 -12.22 -16.36 6.01
CA ASP A 378 -13.11 -17.53 6.13
C ASP A 378 -13.35 -18.22 4.80
N TYR A 379 -13.57 -17.48 3.71
CA TYR A 379 -13.87 -18.03 2.37
C TYR A 379 -13.53 -17.05 1.24
N GLY A 380 -13.54 -17.54 0.02
CA GLY A 380 -13.40 -16.75 -1.20
C GLY A 380 -12.00 -16.16 -1.39
N SER A 381 -11.90 -15.05 -2.13
CA SER A 381 -10.63 -14.46 -2.56
C SER A 381 -10.49 -12.96 -2.24
N PHE A 382 -11.52 -12.33 -1.61
CA PHE A 382 -11.54 -10.87 -1.37
C PHE A 382 -11.48 -10.53 0.13
N PRO A 383 -10.28 -10.48 0.72
CA PRO A 383 -10.08 -10.33 2.16
C PRO A 383 -10.60 -9.01 2.72
N ILE A 384 -10.56 -7.92 1.94
CA ILE A 384 -10.94 -6.57 2.43
C ILE A 384 -12.43 -6.46 2.80
N PHE A 385 -13.27 -7.38 2.31
CA PHE A 385 -14.69 -7.43 2.64
C PHE A 385 -15.02 -8.44 3.75
N GLN A 386 -14.00 -9.05 4.35
CA GLN A 386 -14.20 -10.03 5.41
C GLN A 386 -13.56 -9.54 6.72
N PRO A 387 -14.36 -9.30 7.78
CA PRO A 387 -13.82 -8.92 9.09
C PRO A 387 -12.82 -9.91 9.67
N SER A 388 -12.94 -11.19 9.30
CA SER A 388 -12.03 -12.28 9.72
C SER A 388 -10.70 -12.32 8.97
N SER A 389 -10.45 -11.37 8.07
CA SER A 389 -9.20 -11.32 7.31
C SER A 389 -8.04 -10.88 8.18
N ASP A 390 -7.06 -11.77 8.32
CA ASP A 390 -5.81 -11.59 9.05
C ASP A 390 -4.60 -11.77 8.14
N LEU A 391 -3.50 -11.17 8.52
CA LEU A 391 -2.19 -11.37 7.90
C LEU A 391 -1.49 -12.57 8.53
N TYR A 392 -0.93 -13.42 7.69
CA TYR A 392 -0.13 -14.59 8.04
C TYR A 392 1.24 -14.50 7.38
N MET A 393 2.23 -15.18 7.95
CA MET A 393 3.58 -15.26 7.40
C MET A 393 4.13 -16.69 7.43
N LEU A 394 4.86 -17.04 6.39
CA LEU A 394 5.64 -18.29 6.27
C LEU A 394 7.13 -17.95 6.21
N ASP A 395 7.96 -18.77 6.83
CA ASP A 395 9.40 -18.80 6.56
C ASP A 395 9.64 -19.78 5.38
N LEU A 396 10.01 -19.24 4.24
CA LEU A 396 10.20 -20.02 3.01
C LEU A 396 11.45 -20.92 3.07
N SER A 397 12.39 -20.68 3.98
CA SER A 397 13.54 -21.55 4.18
C SER A 397 13.14 -22.95 4.67
N LEU A 398 11.92 -23.09 5.22
CA LEU A 398 11.38 -24.36 5.70
C LEU A 398 10.61 -25.14 4.64
N VAL A 399 10.37 -24.57 3.46
CA VAL A 399 9.68 -25.26 2.36
C VAL A 399 10.56 -26.38 1.80
N GLY A 400 10.01 -27.60 1.74
CA GLY A 400 10.76 -28.78 1.31
C GLY A 400 11.58 -29.46 2.41
N THR A 401 11.56 -28.93 3.64
CA THR A 401 12.15 -29.61 4.79
C THR A 401 11.15 -30.58 5.46
N PRO A 402 11.59 -31.58 6.25
CA PRO A 402 10.68 -32.48 6.97
C PRO A 402 9.71 -31.77 7.93
N ALA A 403 10.12 -30.63 8.50
CA ALA A 403 9.27 -29.83 9.37
C ALA A 403 8.14 -29.13 8.59
N GLY A 404 8.39 -28.84 7.31
CA GLY A 404 7.48 -28.06 6.45
C GLY A 404 7.29 -26.62 6.92
N PRO A 405 6.74 -25.74 6.09
CA PRO A 405 6.40 -24.38 6.49
C PRO A 405 5.11 -24.41 7.33
N ALA A 406 5.16 -23.85 8.54
CA ALA A 406 3.98 -23.62 9.34
C ALA A 406 3.57 -22.13 9.24
N PRO A 407 2.37 -21.80 8.73
CA PRO A 407 1.92 -20.42 8.66
C PRO A 407 1.67 -19.89 10.09
N ARG A 408 2.24 -18.72 10.38
CA ARG A 408 2.05 -18.01 11.64
C ARG A 408 1.09 -16.85 11.42
N ARG A 409 0.01 -16.79 12.21
CA ARG A 409 -0.84 -15.60 12.29
C ARG A 409 -0.04 -14.46 12.93
N LEU A 410 -0.13 -13.26 12.40
CA LEU A 410 0.64 -12.10 12.85
C LEU A 410 -0.15 -11.30 13.88
N ASP A 411 -0.33 -11.87 15.09
CA ASP A 411 -1.15 -11.28 16.15
C ASP A 411 -0.67 -9.89 16.57
N GLU A 412 0.62 -9.60 16.41
CA GLU A 412 1.23 -8.31 16.71
C GLU A 412 0.79 -7.17 15.78
N ILE A 413 0.30 -7.48 14.57
CA ILE A 413 -0.15 -6.46 13.61
C ILE A 413 -1.61 -6.60 13.19
N ASN A 414 -2.24 -7.75 13.43
CA ASN A 414 -3.64 -7.98 13.13
C ASN A 414 -4.58 -7.25 14.11
N SER A 415 -5.82 -7.07 13.70
CA SER A 415 -6.87 -6.42 14.45
C SER A 415 -8.16 -7.25 14.43
N PRO A 416 -9.19 -6.93 15.24
CA PRO A 416 -10.51 -7.58 15.15
C PRO A 416 -11.30 -7.25 13.87
N ARG A 417 -10.70 -6.55 12.92
CA ARG A 417 -11.30 -6.15 11.64
C ARG A 417 -10.40 -6.57 10.50
N SER A 418 -10.87 -6.41 9.27
CA SER A 418 -10.11 -6.78 8.08
C SER A 418 -8.75 -6.10 8.02
N ASP A 419 -7.69 -6.90 7.99
CA ASP A 419 -6.32 -6.53 7.65
C ASP A 419 -5.94 -7.23 6.34
N SER A 420 -5.48 -6.47 5.33
CA SER A 420 -5.32 -6.98 3.96
C SER A 420 -4.39 -6.12 3.10
N TYR A 421 -4.18 -6.52 1.84
CA TYR A 421 -3.40 -5.76 0.85
C TYR A 421 -2.07 -5.25 1.38
N HIS A 422 -1.26 -6.15 1.89
CA HIS A 422 0.08 -5.86 2.36
C HIS A 422 1.08 -5.72 1.20
N THR A 423 2.16 -4.99 1.45
CA THR A 423 3.33 -4.85 0.58
C THR A 423 4.60 -4.77 1.41
N TRP A 424 5.69 -5.34 0.89
CA TRP A 424 7.00 -5.26 1.50
C TRP A 424 7.74 -3.99 1.06
N SER A 425 8.65 -3.49 1.89
CA SER A 425 9.68 -2.55 1.46
C SER A 425 10.80 -3.28 0.71
N SER A 426 11.52 -2.55 -0.14
CA SER A 426 12.62 -3.11 -0.94
C SER A 426 13.74 -3.76 -0.11
N ASN A 427 13.89 -3.35 1.15
CA ASN A 427 14.86 -3.90 2.10
C ASN A 427 14.30 -5.03 2.98
N SER A 428 13.06 -5.49 2.75
CA SER A 428 12.39 -6.56 3.52
C SER A 428 12.19 -6.27 5.02
N ARG A 429 12.34 -5.02 5.46
CA ARG A 429 12.26 -4.64 6.89
C ARG A 429 10.95 -3.98 7.28
N TRP A 430 10.17 -3.52 6.31
CA TRP A 430 8.91 -2.82 6.53
C TRP A 430 7.79 -3.47 5.75
N VAL A 431 6.61 -3.45 6.35
CA VAL A 431 5.37 -3.83 5.70
C VAL A 431 4.39 -2.68 5.81
N LEU A 432 3.72 -2.39 4.70
CA LEU A 432 2.58 -1.47 4.64
C LEU A 432 1.34 -2.29 4.26
N PHE A 433 0.22 -2.07 4.94
CA PHE A 433 -1.00 -2.83 4.70
C PHE A 433 -2.26 -1.99 4.93
N SER A 434 -3.36 -2.42 4.32
CA SER A 434 -4.68 -1.81 4.49
C SER A 434 -5.41 -2.45 5.67
N SER A 435 -5.89 -1.64 6.61
CA SER A 435 -6.61 -2.10 7.80
C SER A 435 -7.90 -1.31 8.01
N LYS A 436 -8.96 -1.99 8.36
CA LYS A 436 -10.24 -1.40 8.75
C LYS A 436 -10.44 -1.30 10.27
N ARG A 437 -9.37 -1.36 11.04
CA ARG A 437 -9.39 -1.44 12.52
C ARG A 437 -10.08 -0.29 13.23
N GLU A 438 -10.15 0.89 12.61
CA GLU A 438 -10.75 2.09 13.22
C GLU A 438 -12.28 1.95 13.34
N ASP A 439 -12.93 1.66 12.21
CA ASP A 439 -14.40 1.73 12.09
C ASP A 439 -15.05 0.50 11.40
N GLY A 440 -14.24 -0.40 10.85
CA GLY A 440 -14.70 -1.57 10.10
C GLY A 440 -15.14 -1.26 8.66
N LEU A 441 -15.15 0.01 8.24
CA LEU A 441 -15.63 0.45 6.93
C LEU A 441 -14.52 0.99 6.03
N PHE A 442 -13.76 1.97 6.53
CA PHE A 442 -12.73 2.64 5.76
C PHE A 442 -11.36 2.01 6.03
N ALA A 443 -10.75 1.42 5.01
CA ALA A 443 -9.37 0.96 5.13
C ALA A 443 -8.39 2.14 5.17
N ARG A 444 -7.44 2.09 6.12
CA ARG A 444 -6.33 3.02 6.29
C ARG A 444 -5.02 2.27 6.10
N LEU A 445 -3.96 2.98 5.74
CA LEU A 445 -2.63 2.38 5.61
C LEU A 445 -1.92 2.36 6.96
N TYR A 446 -1.44 1.18 7.34
CA TYR A 446 -0.65 0.95 8.54
C TYR A 446 0.74 0.48 8.18
N ILE A 447 1.73 0.94 8.95
CA ILE A 447 3.16 0.63 8.78
C ILE A 447 3.59 -0.23 9.96
N ALA A 448 4.34 -1.30 9.69
CA ALA A 448 4.93 -2.15 10.72
C ALA A 448 6.38 -2.51 10.37
N HIS A 449 7.25 -2.55 11.37
CA HIS A 449 8.66 -2.93 11.25
C HIS A 449 8.85 -4.40 11.57
N LEU A 450 9.55 -5.14 10.70
CA LEU A 450 9.97 -6.51 10.95
C LEU A 450 11.32 -6.51 11.67
N GLY A 451 11.33 -6.98 12.93
CA GLY A 451 12.56 -7.15 13.70
C GLY A 451 13.39 -8.36 13.26
N ASP A 452 14.64 -8.43 13.72
CA ASP A 452 15.58 -9.52 13.36
C ASP A 452 15.07 -10.91 13.75
N GLY A 453 14.25 -11.00 14.79
CA GLY A 453 13.60 -12.24 15.23
C GLY A 453 12.42 -12.72 14.38
N GLY A 454 12.07 -12.00 13.30
CA GLY A 454 10.92 -12.34 12.45
C GLY A 454 9.57 -11.96 13.09
N HIS A 455 9.56 -11.07 14.08
CA HIS A 455 8.36 -10.50 14.70
C HIS A 455 8.18 -9.04 14.34
N PHE A 456 6.92 -8.64 14.14
CA PHE A 456 6.60 -7.25 13.88
C PHE A 456 6.47 -6.43 15.16
N GLY A 457 6.87 -5.17 15.08
CA GLY A 457 6.51 -4.17 16.08
C GLY A 457 5.04 -3.76 15.93
N LYS A 458 4.51 -3.05 16.95
CA LYS A 458 3.15 -2.46 16.90
C LYS A 458 2.97 -1.63 15.64
N PRO A 459 1.91 -1.86 14.85
CA PRO A 459 1.66 -1.08 13.65
C PRO A 459 1.14 0.31 14.00
N PHE A 460 1.45 1.28 13.16
CA PHE A 460 0.93 2.64 13.28
C PHE A 460 0.36 3.15 11.96
N VAL A 461 -0.67 3.98 12.05
CA VAL A 461 -1.33 4.55 10.87
C VAL A 461 -0.39 5.52 10.15
N LEU A 462 -0.44 5.54 8.82
CA LEU A 462 0.34 6.47 8.00
C LEU A 462 0.14 7.92 8.47
N PRO A 463 1.20 8.63 8.90
CA PRO A 463 1.08 9.97 9.45
C PRO A 463 0.47 10.97 8.45
N GLN A 464 -0.39 11.85 8.94
CA GLN A 464 -1.02 12.90 8.16
C GLN A 464 -0.64 14.29 8.68
N GLN A 465 -0.70 15.30 7.80
CA GLN A 465 -0.43 16.68 8.18
C GLN A 465 -1.43 17.15 9.24
N ASP A 466 -2.70 16.84 9.05
CA ASP A 466 -3.77 17.04 10.03
C ASP A 466 -4.00 15.73 10.81
N PRO A 467 -3.76 15.70 12.13
CA PRO A 467 -3.95 14.49 12.92
C PRO A 467 -5.40 13.96 12.92
N GLU A 468 -6.39 14.82 12.67
CA GLU A 468 -7.80 14.43 12.60
C GLU A 468 -8.26 14.05 11.17
N PHE A 469 -7.35 13.98 10.21
CA PHE A 469 -7.66 13.68 8.81
C PHE A 469 -8.52 12.42 8.65
N TYR A 470 -8.16 11.33 9.30
CA TYR A 470 -8.86 10.05 9.13
C TYR A 470 -10.29 10.07 9.69
N GLY A 471 -10.57 10.85 10.73
CA GLY A 471 -11.92 11.02 11.27
C GLY A 471 -12.89 11.73 10.31
N ARG A 472 -12.38 12.42 9.30
CA ARG A 472 -13.17 13.15 8.28
C ARG A 472 -13.05 12.56 6.88
N CYS A 473 -12.14 11.62 6.68
CA CYS A 473 -11.85 11.03 5.37
C CYS A 473 -12.83 9.90 5.06
N LEU A 474 -13.78 10.13 4.17
CA LEU A 474 -14.77 9.15 3.70
C LEU A 474 -14.27 8.30 2.53
N MET A 475 -12.97 8.12 2.38
CA MET A 475 -12.34 7.37 1.32
C MET A 475 -11.55 6.19 1.89
N THR A 476 -11.37 5.16 1.10
CA THR A 476 -10.60 3.96 1.41
C THR A 476 -9.26 4.00 0.71
N PHE A 477 -8.21 3.65 1.43
CA PHE A 477 -6.85 3.44 0.93
C PHE A 477 -6.64 1.95 0.68
N ASN A 478 -6.22 1.58 -0.51
CA ASN A 478 -6.21 0.19 -0.91
C ASN A 478 -5.01 -0.12 -1.81
N ARG A 479 -4.52 -1.38 -1.75
CA ARG A 479 -3.39 -1.86 -2.53
C ARG A 479 -2.18 -0.92 -2.50
N PRO A 480 -1.58 -0.70 -1.35
CA PRO A 480 -0.34 0.06 -1.30
C PRO A 480 0.78 -0.71 -1.98
N GLU A 481 1.72 0.02 -2.60
CA GLU A 481 2.98 -0.53 -3.08
C GLU A 481 4.11 0.46 -2.77
N LEU A 482 5.13 -0.01 -2.05
CA LEU A 482 6.29 0.78 -1.64
C LEU A 482 7.29 0.89 -2.78
N LEU A 483 7.86 2.09 -2.99
CA LEU A 483 8.74 2.41 -4.11
C LEU A 483 9.99 3.16 -3.66
N ALA A 484 11.13 2.78 -4.24
CA ALA A 484 12.42 3.43 -4.00
C ALA A 484 12.54 4.81 -4.69
N GLU A 485 11.71 5.09 -5.69
CA GLU A 485 11.76 6.29 -6.52
C GLU A 485 10.35 6.77 -6.93
N PRO A 486 10.18 8.06 -7.29
CA PRO A 486 8.87 8.58 -7.66
C PRO A 486 8.45 8.10 -9.05
N VAL A 487 7.14 7.87 -9.24
CA VAL A 487 6.57 7.53 -10.57
C VAL A 487 6.79 8.70 -11.54
N THR A 488 7.28 8.40 -12.73
CA THR A 488 7.65 9.41 -13.74
C THR A 488 6.67 9.52 -14.89
N VAL A 489 5.85 8.47 -15.16
CA VAL A 489 4.85 8.52 -16.23
C VAL A 489 3.81 9.60 -15.93
N SER A 490 3.45 10.39 -16.94
CA SER A 490 2.46 11.45 -16.80
C SER A 490 1.03 10.92 -16.89
N ALA A 491 0.08 11.63 -16.25
CA ALA A 491 -1.34 11.33 -16.36
C ALA A 491 -1.83 11.39 -17.82
N ALA A 492 -1.30 12.34 -18.62
CA ALA A 492 -1.63 12.47 -20.04
C ALA A 492 -1.18 11.25 -20.85
N GLU A 493 0.00 10.70 -20.56
CA GLU A 493 0.50 9.50 -21.23
C GLU A 493 -0.34 8.26 -20.89
N LEU A 494 -0.73 8.10 -19.62
CA LEU A 494 -1.65 7.03 -19.19
C LEU A 494 -3.02 7.16 -19.87
N ALA A 495 -3.60 8.36 -19.90
CA ALA A 495 -4.87 8.64 -20.58
C ALA A 495 -4.79 8.36 -22.08
N ARG A 496 -3.69 8.77 -22.74
CA ARG A 496 -3.45 8.49 -24.16
C ARG A 496 -3.44 6.98 -24.41
N ALA A 497 -2.70 6.21 -23.63
CA ALA A 497 -2.63 4.77 -23.78
C ALA A 497 -3.99 4.09 -23.55
N MET A 498 -4.74 4.50 -22.52
CA MET A 498 -6.07 3.93 -22.22
C MET A 498 -7.10 4.20 -23.33
N ASN A 499 -7.03 5.37 -23.98
CA ASN A 499 -7.91 5.76 -25.08
C ASN A 499 -7.44 5.29 -26.47
N SER A 500 -6.22 4.75 -26.59
CA SER A 500 -5.75 4.17 -27.84
C SER A 500 -6.44 2.83 -28.14
N ALA A 501 -6.48 2.44 -29.41
CA ALA A 501 -6.76 1.06 -29.76
C ALA A 501 -5.74 0.16 -29.05
N ALA A 502 -6.16 -0.98 -28.49
CA ALA A 502 -5.22 -2.00 -28.04
C ALA A 502 -4.36 -2.39 -29.26
N GLY A 503 -3.06 -2.47 -29.10
CA GLY A 503 -2.21 -3.09 -30.11
C GLY A 503 -2.79 -4.47 -30.43
N SER A 504 -2.76 -4.89 -31.67
CA SER A 504 -3.17 -6.25 -32.04
C SER A 504 -2.42 -7.22 -31.12
N PRO A 505 -3.08 -8.27 -30.56
CA PRO A 505 -2.34 -9.28 -29.83
C PRO A 505 -1.26 -9.79 -30.78
N ALA A 506 0.00 -9.65 -30.38
CA ALA A 506 1.08 -10.22 -31.15
C ALA A 506 0.85 -11.73 -31.22
N GLY A 507 0.45 -12.24 -32.39
CA GLY A 507 0.32 -13.65 -32.67
C GLY A 507 -0.81 -14.37 -31.95
N SER A 508 -2.08 -14.07 -32.26
CA SER A 508 -3.15 -15.05 -32.16
C SER A 508 -3.07 -16.00 -33.37
N SER A 509 -1.95 -16.64 -33.60
CA SER A 509 -1.92 -17.84 -34.42
C SER A 509 -2.58 -18.94 -33.62
N GLY A 510 -3.63 -19.54 -34.17
CA GLY A 510 -4.34 -20.68 -33.57
C GLY A 510 -3.49 -21.96 -33.50
N GLU A 511 -2.18 -21.83 -33.38
CA GLU A 511 -1.28 -22.95 -33.14
C GLU A 511 -1.08 -23.15 -31.64
N PRO A 512 -1.07 -24.40 -31.18
CA PRO A 512 -0.74 -24.70 -29.79
C PRO A 512 0.65 -24.13 -29.48
N TRP A 513 0.75 -23.44 -28.33
CA TRP A 513 1.97 -22.86 -27.81
C TRP A 513 3.19 -23.79 -27.94
N GLN A 514 4.26 -23.28 -28.50
CA GLN A 514 5.58 -23.91 -28.42
C GLN A 514 6.46 -23.10 -27.46
N PRO A 515 7.19 -23.74 -26.55
CA PRO A 515 8.09 -23.05 -25.65
C PRO A 515 9.10 -22.21 -26.45
N LEU A 516 9.41 -21.02 -25.93
CA LEU A 516 10.52 -20.22 -26.44
C LEU A 516 11.79 -21.08 -26.38
N ARG A 517 12.38 -21.37 -27.53
CA ARG A 517 13.70 -21.98 -27.65
C ARG A 517 14.80 -21.00 -27.34
#